data_037e66a70db796a2a9dd0d049c3aabcb
#
_entry.id   037e66a70db796a2a9dd0d049c3aabcb
#
_cell.length_a   1.000
_cell.length_b   1.000
_cell.length_c   1.000
_cell.angle_alpha   90.00
_cell.angle_beta   90.00
_cell.angle_gamma   90.00
#
_symmetry.space_group_name_H-M   'P 1'
#
loop_
_entity.id
_entity.type
_entity.pdbx_description
1 polymer ?
#
loop_
_entity_poly.entity_id
_entity_poly.type
_entity_poly.pdbx_seq_one_letter_code
_entity_poly.pdbx_strand_id
1 'polypeptide(L)'
;INTDVISTWSKILKKIDNSKLILKTSSKRLATKRLKELFEKDNVLESIKFIDRAEKIIDHLDNYNQIDIALDTFPYNGVTTSFEAIWMGVPVLTMAGYNFNSRCGESINKNLNMDQLIAKDDEDYIQKVVNLSNNHDDYINLRKSIFLDATESPLFNSQDYSKSFFEALEQIV
;
A
#
# COMPACT_ATOMS: atom_id res chain seq x y z
N ILE A 1 -7.06 7.65 -7.57
CA ILE A 1 -7.96 6.52 -7.26
C ILE A 1 -9.01 6.47 -8.36
N ASN A 2 -9.12 5.35 -9.06
CA ASN A 2 -10.09 5.08 -10.13
C ASN A 2 -11.28 4.25 -9.60
N THR A 3 -12.25 3.96 -10.47
CA THR A 3 -13.46 3.19 -10.12
C THR A 3 -13.17 1.74 -9.76
N ASP A 4 -12.18 1.13 -10.40
CA ASP A 4 -11.84 -0.29 -10.18
C ASP A 4 -11.23 -0.47 -8.79
N VAL A 5 -10.30 0.41 -8.38
CA VAL A 5 -9.76 0.47 -7.02
C VAL A 5 -10.87 0.63 -5.98
N ILE A 6 -11.82 1.55 -6.22
CA ILE A 6 -12.94 1.77 -5.29
C ILE A 6 -13.80 0.51 -5.19
N SER A 7 -14.15 -0.12 -6.31
CA SER A 7 -14.92 -1.36 -6.33
C SER A 7 -14.23 -2.48 -5.56
N THR A 8 -12.92 -2.65 -5.78
CA THR A 8 -12.13 -3.68 -5.08
C THR A 8 -12.08 -3.42 -3.58
N TRP A 9 -11.82 -2.18 -3.16
CA TRP A 9 -11.81 -1.81 -1.74
C TRP A 9 -13.18 -1.94 -1.09
N SER A 10 -14.25 -1.58 -1.80
CA SER A 10 -15.62 -1.77 -1.33
C SER A 10 -15.95 -3.24 -1.09
N LYS A 11 -15.49 -4.15 -1.96
CA LYS A 11 -15.65 -5.60 -1.79
C LYS A 11 -14.87 -6.12 -0.56
N ILE A 12 -13.68 -5.61 -0.31
CA ILE A 12 -12.89 -5.94 0.89
C ILE A 12 -13.66 -5.54 2.15
N LEU A 13 -14.13 -4.29 2.22
CA LEU A 13 -14.88 -3.78 3.38
C LEU A 13 -16.17 -4.58 3.67
N LYS A 14 -16.80 -5.13 2.64
CA LYS A 14 -17.98 -6.00 2.78
C LYS A 14 -17.66 -7.41 3.25
N LYS A 15 -16.42 -7.89 3.04
CA LYS A 15 -15.97 -9.23 3.41
C LYS A 15 -15.33 -9.30 4.80
N ILE A 16 -14.89 -8.17 5.35
CA ILE A 16 -14.18 -8.11 6.63
C ILE A 16 -15.00 -7.26 7.61
N ASP A 17 -15.61 -7.90 8.57
CA ASP A 17 -16.45 -7.24 9.57
C ASP A 17 -15.64 -6.19 10.37
N ASN A 18 -16.28 -5.06 10.67
CA ASN A 18 -15.71 -3.94 11.43
C ASN A 18 -14.46 -3.31 10.81
N SER A 19 -14.11 -3.65 9.56
CA SER A 19 -13.01 -3.03 8.86
C SER A 19 -13.27 -1.55 8.57
N LYS A 20 -12.20 -0.75 8.55
CA LYS A 20 -12.23 0.67 8.19
C LYS A 20 -11.15 0.95 7.13
N LEU A 21 -11.50 1.73 6.14
CA LEU A 21 -10.54 2.25 5.16
C LEU A 21 -10.22 3.70 5.49
N ILE A 22 -8.95 4.00 5.74
CA ILE A 22 -8.46 5.36 5.97
C ILE A 22 -7.98 5.93 4.64
N LEU A 23 -8.57 7.03 4.21
CA LEU A 23 -8.18 7.75 3.01
C LEU A 23 -7.66 9.13 3.35
N LYS A 24 -6.39 9.37 3.02
CA LYS A 24 -5.77 10.68 3.16
C LYS A 24 -6.15 11.58 2.00
N THR A 25 -6.92 12.63 2.26
CA THR A 25 -7.35 13.58 1.25
C THR A 25 -7.66 14.93 1.89
N SER A 26 -7.73 15.97 1.10
CA SER A 26 -8.19 17.26 1.61
C SER A 26 -9.72 17.32 1.59
N SER A 27 -10.33 17.57 2.73
CA SER A 27 -11.79 17.71 2.88
C SER A 27 -12.42 18.76 1.95
N LYS A 28 -11.63 19.76 1.51
CA LYS A 28 -12.06 20.86 0.63
C LYS A 28 -11.99 20.53 -0.87
N ARG A 29 -11.50 19.36 -1.27
CA ARG A 29 -11.33 19.00 -2.68
C ARG A 29 -12.61 18.41 -3.28
N LEU A 30 -12.93 18.80 -4.52
CA LEU A 30 -14.01 18.19 -5.32
C LEU A 30 -13.83 16.67 -5.45
N ALA A 31 -12.57 16.20 -5.52
CA ALA A 31 -12.25 14.79 -5.56
C ALA A 31 -12.78 14.01 -4.34
N THR A 32 -12.76 14.60 -3.14
CA THR A 32 -13.31 13.96 -1.93
C THR A 32 -14.82 13.78 -2.02
N LYS A 33 -15.54 14.75 -2.57
CA LYS A 33 -16.99 14.63 -2.79
C LYS A 33 -17.30 13.45 -3.70
N ARG A 34 -16.58 13.35 -4.84
CA ARG A 34 -16.74 12.22 -5.77
C ARG A 34 -16.43 10.86 -5.11
N LEU A 35 -15.38 10.78 -4.30
CA LEU A 35 -15.06 9.54 -3.57
C LEU A 35 -16.19 9.13 -2.63
N LYS A 36 -16.75 10.09 -1.87
CA LYS A 36 -17.90 9.82 -1.00
C LYS A 36 -19.10 9.28 -1.77
N GLU A 37 -19.46 9.91 -2.89
CA GLU A 37 -20.57 9.48 -3.75
C GLU A 37 -20.37 8.05 -4.29
N LEU A 38 -19.13 7.67 -4.61
CA LEU A 38 -18.82 6.32 -5.11
C LEU A 38 -18.89 5.26 -4.00
N PHE A 39 -18.34 5.53 -2.81
CA PHE A 39 -18.45 4.62 -1.67
C PHE A 39 -19.88 4.52 -1.12
N GLU A 40 -20.66 5.59 -1.24
CA GLU A 40 -22.08 5.58 -0.86
C GLU A 40 -22.89 4.68 -1.79
N LYS A 41 -22.65 4.70 -3.11
CA LYS A 41 -23.25 3.77 -4.07
C LYS A 41 -22.98 2.30 -3.73
N ASP A 42 -21.81 2.02 -3.20
CA ASP A 42 -21.41 0.68 -2.78
C ASP A 42 -21.91 0.32 -1.36
N ASN A 43 -22.59 1.24 -0.66
CA ASN A 43 -23.07 1.10 0.72
C ASN A 43 -21.93 0.81 1.74
N VAL A 44 -20.77 1.43 1.56
CA VAL A 44 -19.61 1.28 2.48
C VAL A 44 -19.07 2.61 3.00
N LEU A 45 -19.76 3.73 2.75
CA LEU A 45 -19.27 5.06 3.13
C LEU A 45 -19.01 5.21 4.64
N GLU A 46 -19.80 4.56 5.49
CA GLU A 46 -19.62 4.57 6.95
C GLU A 46 -18.35 3.84 7.42
N SER A 47 -17.78 3.00 6.55
CA SER A 47 -16.50 2.33 6.79
C SER A 47 -15.30 3.14 6.30
N ILE A 48 -15.52 4.34 5.75
CA ILE A 48 -14.46 5.20 5.24
C ILE A 48 -14.15 6.32 6.21
N LYS A 49 -12.91 6.37 6.68
CA LYS A 49 -12.37 7.49 7.47
C LYS A 49 -11.53 8.39 6.56
N PHE A 50 -11.98 9.62 6.33
CA PHE A 50 -11.19 10.62 5.62
C PHE A 50 -10.32 11.38 6.62
N ILE A 51 -9.02 11.48 6.32
CA ILE A 51 -8.07 12.27 7.11
C ILE A 51 -7.43 13.35 6.24
N ASP A 52 -7.19 14.50 6.82
CA ASP A 52 -6.49 15.60 6.14
C ASP A 52 -4.98 15.34 6.07
N ARG A 53 -4.31 16.09 5.20
CA ARG A 53 -2.85 16.05 5.10
C ARG A 53 -2.24 16.65 6.36
N ALA A 54 -1.36 15.90 7.01
CA ALA A 54 -0.58 16.42 8.13
C ALA A 54 0.41 17.50 7.65
N GLU A 55 0.62 18.53 8.48
CA GLU A 55 1.58 19.60 8.17
C GLU A 55 3.01 19.16 8.48
N LYS A 56 3.20 18.37 9.51
CA LYS A 56 4.51 17.86 9.93
C LYS A 56 4.70 16.41 9.48
N ILE A 57 5.94 16.07 9.14
CA ILE A 57 6.29 14.71 8.73
C ILE A 57 6.04 13.68 9.86
N ILE A 58 6.27 14.06 11.11
CA ILE A 58 6.05 13.16 12.25
C ILE A 58 4.59 12.79 12.40
N ASP A 59 3.68 13.77 12.27
CA ASP A 59 2.24 13.54 12.35
C ASP A 59 1.74 12.73 11.13
N HIS A 60 2.43 12.88 9.99
CA HIS A 60 2.15 12.07 8.82
C HIS A 60 2.52 10.61 9.04
N LEU A 61 3.72 10.33 9.55
CA LEU A 61 4.18 8.98 9.82
C LEU A 61 3.37 8.33 10.95
N ASP A 62 2.97 9.09 11.97
CA ASP A 62 2.15 8.58 13.08
C ASP A 62 0.79 8.01 12.61
N ASN A 63 0.25 8.49 11.48
CA ASN A 63 -0.97 7.91 10.92
C ASN A 63 -0.82 6.41 10.56
N TYR A 64 0.39 5.94 10.23
CA TYR A 64 0.63 4.52 9.94
C TYR A 64 0.45 3.61 11.14
N ASN A 65 0.54 4.14 12.37
CA ASN A 65 0.26 3.38 13.60
C ASN A 65 -1.21 2.94 13.73
N GLN A 66 -2.11 3.56 12.93
CA GLN A 66 -3.53 3.20 12.86
C GLN A 66 -3.84 2.24 11.70
N ILE A 67 -2.83 1.83 10.94
CA ILE A 67 -3.00 1.03 9.71
C ILE A 67 -2.50 -0.39 9.95
N ASP A 68 -3.33 -1.36 9.65
CA ASP A 68 -2.98 -2.77 9.68
C ASP A 68 -2.34 -3.20 8.36
N ILE A 69 -2.95 -2.84 7.22
CA ILE A 69 -2.51 -3.17 5.87
C ILE A 69 -2.64 -1.92 5.01
N ALA A 70 -1.59 -1.55 4.30
CA ALA A 70 -1.65 -0.51 3.27
C ALA A 70 -2.12 -1.13 1.95
N LEU A 71 -3.22 -0.62 1.41
CA LEU A 71 -3.81 -1.07 0.16
C LEU A 71 -3.30 -0.18 -0.99
N ASP A 72 -2.35 -0.70 -1.75
CA ASP A 72 -1.79 0.02 -2.90
C ASP A 72 -2.81 0.21 -4.02
N THR A 73 -2.70 1.31 -4.73
CA THR A 73 -3.56 1.61 -5.88
C THR A 73 -3.05 0.96 -7.17
N PHE A 74 -3.97 0.73 -8.11
CA PHE A 74 -3.64 0.18 -9.42
C PHE A 74 -4.47 0.88 -10.52
N PRO A 75 -4.00 0.93 -11.75
CA PRO A 75 -2.72 0.44 -12.27
C PRO A 75 -1.53 1.35 -11.95
N TYR A 76 -1.71 2.41 -11.18
CA TYR A 76 -0.65 3.31 -10.75
C TYR A 76 -0.35 3.07 -9.27
N ASN A 77 0.77 2.42 -9.00
CA ASN A 77 1.20 2.08 -7.65
C ASN A 77 1.75 3.29 -6.87
N GLY A 78 1.69 3.19 -5.55
CA GLY A 78 2.48 4.03 -4.66
C GLY A 78 3.98 3.66 -4.76
N VAL A 79 4.83 4.65 -4.51
CA VAL A 79 6.27 4.46 -4.36
C VAL A 79 6.71 4.99 -3.00
N THR A 80 6.79 6.30 -2.84
CA THR A 80 7.16 6.93 -1.56
C THR A 80 6.26 6.49 -0.42
N THR A 81 4.95 6.47 -0.64
CA THR A 81 3.97 6.03 0.37
C THR A 81 4.10 4.56 0.74
N SER A 82 4.51 3.71 -0.21
CA SER A 82 4.79 2.29 0.07
C SER A 82 6.06 2.13 0.89
N PHE A 83 7.13 2.88 0.59
CA PHE A 83 8.33 2.92 1.42
C PHE A 83 8.05 3.44 2.84
N GLU A 84 7.24 4.49 2.97
CA GLU A 84 6.82 5.02 4.28
C GLU A 84 6.04 3.96 5.09
N ALA A 85 5.10 3.26 4.45
CA ALA A 85 4.33 2.19 5.10
C ALA A 85 5.25 1.07 5.63
N ILE A 86 6.17 0.59 4.79
CA ILE A 86 7.14 -0.46 5.15
C ILE A 86 8.05 0.02 6.28
N TRP A 87 8.57 1.23 6.22
CA TRP A 87 9.38 1.83 7.27
C TRP A 87 8.66 1.90 8.60
N MET A 88 7.34 2.10 8.58
CA MET A 88 6.47 2.11 9.74
C MET A 88 5.96 0.72 10.14
N GLY A 89 6.51 -0.34 9.55
CA GLY A 89 6.13 -1.73 9.84
C GLY A 89 4.75 -2.13 9.33
N VAL A 90 4.23 -1.44 8.30
CA VAL A 90 2.91 -1.73 7.71
C VAL A 90 3.09 -2.49 6.40
N PRO A 91 2.55 -3.71 6.26
CA PRO A 91 2.61 -4.47 5.02
C PRO A 91 1.81 -3.76 3.91
N VAL A 92 2.37 -3.75 2.70
CA VAL A 92 1.77 -3.13 1.52
C VAL A 92 1.29 -4.22 0.58
N LEU A 93 -0.02 -4.38 0.46
CA LEU A 93 -0.59 -5.23 -0.59
C LEU A 93 -0.67 -4.46 -1.90
N THR A 94 -0.11 -5.01 -2.95
CA THR A 94 -0.05 -4.43 -4.29
C THR A 94 -0.61 -5.37 -5.35
N MET A 95 -0.94 -4.82 -6.52
CA MET A 95 -1.28 -5.62 -7.71
C MET A 95 -0.26 -5.38 -8.80
N ALA A 96 0.31 -6.47 -9.33
CA ALA A 96 1.25 -6.42 -10.45
C ALA A 96 0.54 -5.99 -11.74
N GLY A 97 1.13 -5.07 -12.49
CA GLY A 97 0.59 -4.57 -13.73
C GLY A 97 1.57 -4.74 -14.91
N TYR A 98 1.32 -4.03 -16.00
CA TYR A 98 1.96 -4.25 -17.29
C TYR A 98 3.06 -3.22 -17.64
N ASN A 99 3.18 -2.13 -16.91
CA ASN A 99 4.17 -1.07 -17.17
C ASN A 99 4.94 -0.70 -15.91
N PHE A 100 5.95 0.16 -16.04
CA PHE A 100 6.80 0.59 -14.93
C PHE A 100 5.99 1.06 -13.71
N ASN A 101 5.07 2.01 -13.90
CA ASN A 101 4.29 2.60 -12.80
C ASN A 101 3.34 1.61 -12.11
N SER A 102 2.96 0.53 -12.79
CA SER A 102 2.09 -0.52 -12.25
C SER A 102 2.86 -1.73 -11.69
N ARG A 103 4.18 -1.64 -11.62
CA ARG A 103 5.07 -2.69 -11.10
C ARG A 103 5.98 -2.21 -9.97
N CYS A 104 5.82 -0.96 -9.54
CA CYS A 104 6.62 -0.43 -8.44
C CYS A 104 6.37 -1.20 -7.13
N GLY A 105 5.12 -1.46 -6.78
CA GLY A 105 4.77 -2.24 -5.60
C GLY A 105 5.26 -3.70 -5.69
N GLU A 106 5.15 -4.33 -6.88
CA GLU A 106 5.72 -5.65 -7.14
C GLU A 106 7.23 -5.66 -6.89
N SER A 107 7.95 -4.68 -7.44
CA SER A 107 9.40 -4.57 -7.26
C SER A 107 9.78 -4.41 -5.79
N ILE A 108 9.06 -3.57 -5.05
CA ILE A 108 9.29 -3.35 -3.61
C ILE A 108 9.10 -4.68 -2.85
N ASN A 109 7.95 -5.34 -3.01
CA ASN A 109 7.64 -6.55 -2.28
C ASN A 109 8.57 -7.73 -2.63
N LYS A 110 9.02 -7.84 -3.88
CA LYS A 110 10.01 -8.85 -4.27
C LYS A 110 11.37 -8.64 -3.60
N ASN A 111 11.82 -7.40 -3.49
CA ASN A 111 13.06 -7.10 -2.79
C ASN A 111 12.97 -7.32 -1.27
N LEU A 112 11.77 -7.43 -0.72
CA LEU A 112 11.50 -7.80 0.67
C LEU A 112 11.22 -9.30 0.85
N ASN A 113 11.27 -10.11 -0.21
CA ASN A 113 10.84 -11.50 -0.20
C ASN A 113 9.38 -11.69 0.26
N MET A 114 8.50 -10.75 -0.07
CA MET A 114 7.09 -10.70 0.32
C MET A 114 6.16 -10.94 -0.88
N ASP A 115 6.43 -11.98 -1.68
CA ASP A 115 5.61 -12.33 -2.87
C ASP A 115 4.14 -12.61 -2.51
N GLN A 116 3.85 -13.04 -1.29
CA GLN A 116 2.50 -13.24 -0.77
C GLN A 116 1.66 -11.95 -0.76
N LEU A 117 2.29 -10.77 -0.79
CA LEU A 117 1.64 -9.45 -0.85
C LEU A 117 1.51 -8.90 -2.28
N ILE A 118 1.80 -9.71 -3.30
CA ILE A 118 1.66 -9.32 -4.71
C ILE A 118 0.45 -10.04 -5.30
N ALA A 119 -0.59 -9.29 -5.62
CA ALA A 119 -1.78 -9.84 -6.27
C ALA A 119 -1.63 -9.84 -7.79
N LYS A 120 -2.23 -10.83 -8.44
CA LYS A 120 -2.23 -10.98 -9.91
C LYS A 120 -3.46 -10.31 -10.57
N ASP A 121 -4.57 -10.22 -9.84
CA ASP A 121 -5.84 -9.67 -10.27
C ASP A 121 -6.68 -9.19 -9.08
N ASP A 122 -7.84 -8.60 -9.34
CA ASP A 122 -8.75 -8.05 -8.32
C ASP A 122 -9.21 -9.09 -7.30
N GLU A 123 -9.52 -10.31 -7.75
CA GLU A 123 -10.01 -11.36 -6.85
C GLU A 123 -8.91 -11.84 -5.94
N ASP A 124 -7.69 -12.04 -6.47
CA ASP A 124 -6.52 -12.39 -5.67
C ASP A 124 -6.15 -11.26 -4.69
N TYR A 125 -6.28 -10.00 -5.11
CA TYR A 125 -6.09 -8.84 -4.24
C TYR A 125 -7.02 -8.88 -3.02
N ILE A 126 -8.32 -9.09 -3.27
CA ILE A 126 -9.34 -9.20 -2.22
C ILE A 126 -9.04 -10.40 -1.31
N GLN A 127 -8.76 -11.56 -1.91
CA GLN A 127 -8.54 -12.79 -1.15
C GLN A 127 -7.31 -12.71 -0.23
N LYS A 128 -6.23 -12.09 -0.69
CA LYS A 128 -5.01 -11.89 0.12
C LYS A 128 -5.29 -11.01 1.34
N VAL A 129 -6.06 -9.92 1.21
CA VAL A 129 -6.45 -9.08 2.36
C VAL A 129 -7.31 -9.87 3.33
N VAL A 130 -8.31 -10.59 2.83
CA VAL A 130 -9.20 -11.41 3.67
C VAL A 130 -8.42 -12.49 4.40
N ASN A 131 -7.51 -13.18 3.71
CA ASN A 131 -6.69 -14.21 4.34
C ASN A 131 -5.79 -13.62 5.44
N LEU A 132 -5.15 -12.50 5.18
CA LEU A 132 -4.28 -11.84 6.15
C LEU A 132 -5.06 -11.32 7.36
N SER A 133 -6.29 -10.84 7.15
CA SER A 133 -7.18 -10.40 8.25
C SER A 133 -7.71 -11.56 9.11
N ASN A 134 -7.85 -12.74 8.54
CA ASN A 134 -8.35 -13.94 9.24
C ASN A 134 -7.24 -14.74 9.92
N ASN A 135 -5.97 -14.53 9.55
CA ASN A 135 -4.82 -15.21 10.12
C ASN A 135 -3.97 -14.25 10.95
N HIS A 136 -4.37 -14.08 12.20
CA HIS A 136 -3.74 -13.12 13.11
C HIS A 136 -2.26 -13.43 13.36
N ASP A 137 -1.87 -14.67 13.47
CA ASP A 137 -0.48 -15.08 13.75
C ASP A 137 0.42 -14.74 12.56
N ASP A 138 0.01 -15.03 11.34
CA ASP A 138 0.75 -14.67 10.13
C ASP A 138 0.87 -13.13 10.00
N TYR A 139 -0.20 -12.41 10.29
CA TYR A 139 -0.20 -10.95 10.29
C TYR A 139 0.80 -10.38 11.31
N ILE A 140 0.77 -10.87 12.55
CA ILE A 140 1.70 -10.40 13.59
C ILE A 140 3.15 -10.71 13.26
N ASN A 141 3.43 -11.92 12.74
CA ASN A 141 4.77 -12.29 12.31
C ASN A 141 5.27 -11.41 11.18
N LEU A 142 4.43 -11.15 10.17
CA LEU A 142 4.74 -10.24 9.08
C LEU A 142 5.04 -8.83 9.59
N ARG A 143 4.22 -8.28 10.48
CA ARG A 143 4.44 -6.95 11.06
C ARG A 143 5.73 -6.83 11.85
N LYS A 144 6.12 -7.89 12.56
CA LYS A 144 7.36 -7.90 13.34
C LYS A 144 8.62 -7.96 12.47
N SER A 145 8.56 -8.67 11.34
CA SER A 145 9.72 -8.84 10.46
C SER A 145 9.93 -7.68 9.49
N ILE A 146 8.84 -7.05 9.03
CA ILE A 146 8.86 -6.15 7.87
C ILE A 146 9.89 -5.01 7.96
N PHE A 147 10.07 -4.41 9.13
CA PHE A 147 11.06 -3.34 9.32
C PHE A 147 12.49 -3.88 9.23
N LEU A 148 12.76 -5.03 9.83
CA LEU A 148 14.09 -5.68 9.78
C LEU A 148 14.38 -6.14 8.35
N ASP A 149 13.44 -6.83 7.71
CA ASP A 149 13.55 -7.28 6.32
C ASP A 149 13.81 -6.09 5.37
N ALA A 150 13.16 -4.94 5.63
CA ALA A 150 13.38 -3.72 4.87
C ALA A 150 14.81 -3.18 5.06
N THR A 151 15.28 -3.05 6.29
CA THR A 151 16.63 -2.50 6.57
C THR A 151 17.75 -3.40 6.07
N GLU A 152 17.54 -4.71 5.97
CA GLU A 152 18.46 -5.68 5.43
C GLU A 152 18.37 -5.82 3.90
N SER A 153 17.30 -5.30 3.30
CA SER A 153 17.06 -5.37 1.85
C SER A 153 17.90 -4.34 1.06
N PRO A 154 18.11 -4.55 -0.25
CA PRO A 154 18.76 -3.55 -1.09
C PRO A 154 17.97 -2.24 -1.22
N LEU A 155 16.68 -2.21 -0.86
CA LEU A 155 15.83 -1.02 -0.98
C LEU A 155 16.28 0.15 -0.11
N PHE A 156 16.88 -0.12 1.04
CA PHE A 156 17.36 0.91 1.98
C PHE A 156 18.88 1.00 2.04
N ASN A 157 19.61 0.26 1.18
CA ASN A 157 21.05 0.29 1.07
C ASN A 157 21.51 1.33 0.02
N SER A 158 21.65 2.59 0.44
CA SER A 158 22.04 3.67 -0.44
C SER A 158 23.45 3.54 -1.00
N GLN A 159 24.36 2.83 -0.31
CA GLN A 159 25.73 2.61 -0.76
C GLN A 159 25.77 1.64 -1.94
N ASP A 160 25.11 0.51 -1.85
CA ASP A 160 25.02 -0.47 -2.94
C ASP A 160 24.25 0.11 -4.14
N TYR A 161 23.20 0.89 -3.88
CA TYR A 161 22.49 1.60 -4.94
C TYR A 161 23.42 2.56 -5.69
N SER A 162 24.17 3.38 -4.97
CA SER A 162 25.09 4.35 -5.57
C SER A 162 26.15 3.64 -6.41
N LYS A 163 26.76 2.57 -5.89
CA LYS A 163 27.76 1.78 -6.62
C LYS A 163 27.17 1.22 -7.90
N SER A 164 26.04 0.49 -7.83
CA SER A 164 25.39 -0.11 -8.99
C SER A 164 24.95 0.94 -10.02
N PHE A 165 24.52 2.11 -9.57
CA PHE A 165 24.13 3.21 -10.44
C PHE A 165 25.34 3.75 -11.22
N PHE A 166 26.48 3.99 -10.57
CA PHE A 166 27.68 4.45 -11.23
C PHE A 166 28.25 3.41 -12.18
N GLU A 167 28.30 2.13 -11.79
CA GLU A 167 28.71 1.03 -12.66
C GLU A 167 27.84 0.95 -13.93
N ALA A 168 26.52 1.16 -13.81
CA ALA A 168 25.61 1.19 -14.96
C ALA A 168 25.88 2.41 -15.87
N LEU A 169 26.20 3.58 -15.31
CA LEU A 169 26.56 4.77 -16.10
C LEU A 169 27.85 4.56 -16.88
N GLU A 170 28.88 3.95 -16.29
CA GLU A 170 30.16 3.66 -16.95
C GLU A 170 29.99 2.71 -18.16
N GLN A 171 28.95 1.86 -18.18
CA GLN A 171 28.66 0.97 -19.31
C GLN A 171 27.97 1.68 -20.49
N ILE A 172 27.44 2.87 -20.27
CA ILE A 172 26.68 3.63 -21.29
C ILE A 172 27.56 4.70 -21.96
N VAL A 173 28.66 5.10 -21.33
CA VAL A 173 29.63 6.08 -21.82
C VAL A 173 30.74 5.37 -22.56
#